data_ca9de5cddb279c50c0058df69f8153be
#
_entry.id   ca9de5cddb279c50c0058df69f8153be
#
_cell.length_a   1.000
_cell.length_b   1.000
_cell.length_c   1.000
_cell.angle_alpha   90.00
_cell.angle_beta   90.00
_cell.angle_gamma   90.00
#
_symmetry.space_group_name_H-M   'P 1'
#
loop_
_entity.id
_entity.type
_entity.pdbx_description
1 polymer ?
#
loop_
_entity_poly.entity_id
_entity_poly.type
_entity_poly.pdbx_seq_one_letter_code
_entity_poly.pdbx_strand_id
1 'polypeptide(L)'
;MPYIPFTEEEKITANSVELADFLRMRGEKLERAGREYKLIYSDSSGRHDSITMSGSRWFDHKNQVGGGAIKFMQYFYNMDFPTAVQELLGYSVEPLQRSPPKTAVQAEKPKNFRLPEANDNIRRVYAYLIKQRFINPEIIGYFAKNRTLYEEREHHNAVFVGVDENGVPRQAHKRSTSTFGQSFRQTVEGSDTKYSFSHFGESEKLFVFEAPIDMLSYLTLNPENWQKHSYIAMNGVYENAVLTALKGHSNLSEIMICTDNDEGGIDAADRLKDILSDSGYADIRRILPHNKDFNEDLKQHNGVEFLSAVPHRRLEKYYETAGGLQYIRCRPERLISQISAAFRNGQYKYLAEYALAGSAFFIGAKDEEAMFEKLKSKLANEYRAYSDKGRISAKIDNLKSAYSSVYRDLKMPAHTREQSVQTAKNLFILADCAVKICTEQKLCQKNDETESETSEMSPGERHEVIRY
;
A
#
# COMPACT_ATOMS: atom_id res chain seq x y z
N MET A 1 15.67 5.47 -32.06
CA MET A 1 15.14 4.09 -32.01
C MET A 1 13.63 4.17 -32.16
N PRO A 2 12.96 3.24 -32.84
CA PRO A 2 11.51 3.27 -32.91
C PRO A 2 10.92 3.12 -31.52
N TYR A 3 9.89 3.89 -31.24
CA TYR A 3 9.12 3.82 -29.99
C TYR A 3 8.42 2.46 -29.93
N ILE A 4 8.75 1.65 -28.93
CA ILE A 4 8.08 0.35 -28.66
C ILE A 4 7.05 0.63 -27.56
N PRO A 5 5.75 0.65 -27.88
CA PRO A 5 4.71 0.82 -26.87
C PRO A 5 4.52 -0.48 -26.12
N PHE A 6 4.83 -0.50 -24.82
CA PHE A 6 4.45 -1.60 -23.92
C PHE A 6 3.09 -1.31 -23.30
N THR A 7 2.26 -2.34 -23.20
CA THR A 7 1.00 -2.27 -22.47
C THR A 7 1.26 -2.09 -20.97
N GLU A 8 0.29 -1.61 -20.22
CA GLU A 8 0.42 -1.51 -18.76
C GLU A 8 0.60 -2.89 -18.11
N GLU A 9 -0.04 -3.93 -18.65
CA GLU A 9 0.13 -5.31 -18.19
C GLU A 9 1.56 -5.81 -18.38
N GLU A 10 2.19 -5.55 -19.50
CA GLU A 10 3.60 -5.89 -19.76
C GLU A 10 4.54 -5.18 -18.79
N LYS A 11 4.30 -3.89 -18.50
CA LYS A 11 5.09 -3.14 -17.52
C LYS A 11 4.92 -3.68 -16.10
N ILE A 12 3.69 -4.01 -15.71
CA ILE A 12 3.38 -4.61 -14.41
C ILE A 12 4.05 -5.98 -14.31
N THR A 13 3.92 -6.84 -15.32
CA THR A 13 4.55 -8.16 -15.38
C THR A 13 6.06 -8.06 -15.26
N ALA A 14 6.70 -7.21 -16.06
CA ALA A 14 8.14 -6.99 -16.00
C ALA A 14 8.59 -6.48 -14.61
N ASN A 15 7.81 -5.57 -14.00
CA ASN A 15 8.18 -5.00 -12.70
C ASN A 15 7.87 -5.91 -11.50
N SER A 16 7.15 -7.03 -11.72
CA SER A 16 6.82 -8.04 -10.71
C SER A 16 7.75 -9.25 -10.73
N VAL A 17 8.72 -9.29 -11.63
CA VAL A 17 9.71 -10.38 -11.73
C VAL A 17 10.48 -10.53 -10.41
N GLU A 18 10.60 -11.78 -9.93
CA GLU A 18 11.41 -12.12 -8.76
C GLU A 18 12.89 -11.89 -9.09
N LEU A 19 13.46 -10.83 -8.53
CA LEU A 19 14.82 -10.38 -8.89
C LEU A 19 15.90 -11.40 -8.51
N ALA A 20 15.76 -12.07 -7.37
CA ALA A 20 16.76 -13.03 -6.93
C ALA A 20 16.85 -14.23 -7.88
N ASP A 21 15.72 -14.77 -8.31
CA ASP A 21 15.68 -15.91 -9.24
C ASP A 21 16.13 -15.48 -10.65
N PHE A 22 15.67 -14.34 -11.11
CA PHE A 22 16.09 -13.77 -12.39
C PHE A 22 17.62 -13.59 -12.45
N LEU A 23 18.23 -13.03 -11.40
CA LEU A 23 19.66 -12.79 -11.36
C LEU A 23 20.47 -14.06 -11.22
N ARG A 24 19.99 -15.08 -10.49
CA ARG A 24 20.61 -16.41 -10.44
C ARG A 24 20.64 -17.08 -11.81
N MET A 25 19.52 -17.04 -12.55
CA MET A 25 19.47 -17.58 -13.92
C MET A 25 20.43 -16.85 -14.86
N ARG A 26 20.77 -15.60 -14.56
CA ARG A 26 21.76 -14.81 -15.31
C ARG A 26 23.18 -14.94 -14.79
N GLY A 27 23.42 -15.85 -13.82
CA GLY A 27 24.76 -16.16 -13.29
C GLY A 27 25.28 -15.16 -12.25
N GLU A 28 24.43 -14.30 -11.71
CA GLU A 28 24.82 -13.40 -10.63
C GLU A 28 24.94 -14.14 -9.30
N LYS A 29 25.95 -13.75 -8.50
CA LYS A 29 26.17 -14.33 -7.19
C LYS A 29 25.31 -13.64 -6.15
N LEU A 30 24.42 -14.40 -5.51
CA LEU A 30 23.57 -13.91 -4.42
C LEU A 30 23.90 -14.65 -3.13
N GLU A 31 23.99 -13.92 -2.02
CA GLU A 31 24.13 -14.47 -0.68
C GLU A 31 22.87 -14.16 0.13
N ARG A 32 22.39 -15.14 0.90
CA ARG A 32 21.21 -14.95 1.75
C ARG A 32 21.55 -14.05 2.94
N ALA A 33 20.71 -13.06 3.22
CA ALA A 33 20.83 -12.14 4.35
C ALA A 33 19.48 -12.07 5.09
N GLY A 34 19.20 -13.03 5.96
CA GLY A 34 17.93 -13.17 6.63
C GLY A 34 16.79 -13.49 5.64
N ARG A 35 15.84 -12.56 5.49
CA ARG A 35 14.71 -12.69 4.53
C ARG A 35 14.99 -12.13 3.14
N GLU A 36 16.15 -11.52 2.96
CA GLU A 36 16.56 -10.87 1.72
C GLU A 36 17.76 -11.57 1.11
N TYR A 37 18.07 -11.25 -0.13
CA TYR A 37 19.28 -11.68 -0.81
C TYR A 37 20.18 -10.47 -1.03
N LYS A 38 21.48 -10.65 -0.80
CA LYS A 38 22.51 -9.67 -1.15
C LYS A 38 23.14 -10.02 -2.48
N LEU A 39 23.20 -9.06 -3.39
CA LEU A 39 23.96 -9.21 -4.63
C LEU A 39 25.43 -8.99 -4.35
N ILE A 40 26.25 -9.98 -4.68
CA ILE A 40 27.70 -9.95 -4.51
C ILE A 40 28.36 -9.80 -5.87
N TYR A 41 29.03 -8.70 -6.08
CA TYR A 41 29.79 -8.48 -7.31
C TYR A 41 31.12 -7.78 -7.02
N SER A 42 32.05 -7.83 -7.98
CA SER A 42 33.34 -7.18 -7.89
C SER A 42 33.57 -6.37 -9.16
N ASP A 43 34.13 -5.18 -9.00
CA ASP A 43 34.58 -4.31 -10.08
C ASP A 43 35.99 -3.76 -9.79
N SER A 44 36.43 -2.75 -10.53
CA SER A 44 37.70 -2.10 -10.35
C SER A 44 37.89 -1.43 -8.98
N SER A 45 36.81 -1.17 -8.25
CA SER A 45 36.82 -0.56 -6.90
C SER A 45 36.75 -1.60 -5.77
N GLY A 46 36.63 -2.89 -6.09
CA GLY A 46 36.66 -3.98 -5.14
C GLY A 46 35.36 -4.81 -5.09
N ARG A 47 35.17 -5.52 -3.97
CA ARG A 47 33.95 -6.33 -3.72
C ARG A 47 32.83 -5.46 -3.18
N HIS A 48 31.63 -5.67 -3.69
CA HIS A 48 30.40 -4.97 -3.32
C HIS A 48 29.34 -5.95 -2.83
N ASP A 49 28.61 -5.57 -1.75
CA ASP A 49 27.53 -6.32 -1.14
C ASP A 49 26.43 -5.40 -0.57
N SER A 50 26.35 -4.16 -1.06
CA SER A 50 25.44 -3.14 -0.56
C SER A 50 24.01 -3.24 -1.09
N ILE A 51 23.80 -4.06 -2.13
CA ILE A 51 22.48 -4.20 -2.76
C ILE A 51 21.75 -5.39 -2.14
N THR A 52 20.61 -5.13 -1.49
CA THR A 52 19.70 -6.16 -1.01
C THR A 52 18.45 -6.22 -1.88
N MET A 53 17.81 -7.40 -1.95
CA MET A 53 16.58 -7.60 -2.71
C MET A 53 15.64 -8.58 -2.02
N SER A 54 14.35 -8.34 -2.21
CA SER A 54 13.26 -9.20 -1.73
C SER A 54 12.10 -9.11 -2.71
N GLY A 55 11.68 -10.25 -3.28
CA GLY A 55 10.72 -10.27 -4.37
C GLY A 55 11.20 -9.46 -5.57
N SER A 56 10.34 -8.64 -6.13
CA SER A 56 10.69 -7.73 -7.22
C SER A 56 11.34 -6.41 -6.79
N ARG A 57 11.61 -6.24 -5.49
CA ARG A 57 12.18 -5.01 -4.96
C ARG A 57 13.62 -5.16 -4.56
N TRP A 58 14.38 -4.06 -4.67
CA TRP A 58 15.77 -3.99 -4.30
C TRP A 58 16.10 -2.64 -3.65
N PHE A 59 17.21 -2.61 -2.91
CA PHE A 59 17.73 -1.40 -2.31
C PHE A 59 19.27 -1.45 -2.22
N ASP A 60 19.95 -0.40 -2.69
CA ASP A 60 21.38 -0.20 -2.52
C ASP A 60 21.64 0.69 -1.30
N HIS A 61 22.09 0.09 -0.22
CA HIS A 61 22.35 0.76 1.06
C HIS A 61 23.48 1.78 0.98
N LYS A 62 24.45 1.58 0.07
CA LYS A 62 25.56 2.50 -0.11
C LYS A 62 25.11 3.79 -0.81
N ASN A 63 24.34 3.66 -1.86
CA ASN A 63 23.93 4.79 -2.69
C ASN A 63 22.53 5.31 -2.35
N GLN A 64 21.82 4.68 -1.39
CA GLN A 64 20.47 5.06 -0.95
C GLN A 64 19.45 5.09 -2.11
N VAL A 65 19.54 4.14 -3.03
CA VAL A 65 18.68 4.02 -4.21
C VAL A 65 18.02 2.65 -4.21
N GLY A 66 16.74 2.62 -4.56
CA GLY A 66 15.98 1.37 -4.64
C GLY A 66 14.79 1.47 -5.60
N GLY A 67 14.08 0.36 -5.77
CA GLY A 67 12.90 0.31 -6.63
C GLY A 67 12.44 -1.08 -7.00
N GLY A 68 11.64 -1.18 -8.07
CA GLY A 68 11.20 -2.44 -8.67
C GLY A 68 12.21 -2.99 -9.68
N ALA A 69 11.85 -4.14 -10.29
CA ALA A 69 12.74 -4.88 -11.19
C ALA A 69 13.20 -4.06 -12.41
N ILE A 70 12.30 -3.32 -13.06
CA ILE A 70 12.67 -2.47 -14.21
C ILE A 70 13.74 -1.45 -13.81
N LYS A 71 13.56 -0.79 -12.66
CA LYS A 71 14.52 0.20 -12.16
C LYS A 71 15.86 -0.44 -11.78
N PHE A 72 15.87 -1.71 -11.34
CA PHE A 72 17.10 -2.46 -11.12
C PHE A 72 17.89 -2.64 -12.41
N MET A 73 17.23 -3.06 -13.49
CA MET A 73 17.88 -3.24 -14.80
C MET A 73 18.46 -1.94 -15.34
N GLN A 74 17.73 -0.83 -15.17
CA GLN A 74 18.23 0.49 -15.55
C GLN A 74 19.43 0.92 -14.69
N TYR A 75 19.38 0.67 -13.38
CA TYR A 75 20.41 1.09 -12.43
C TYR A 75 21.68 0.23 -12.54
N PHE A 76 21.51 -1.09 -12.44
CA PHE A 76 22.65 -2.02 -12.31
C PHE A 76 23.25 -2.40 -13.66
N TYR A 77 22.41 -2.59 -14.68
CA TYR A 77 22.88 -2.94 -16.03
C TYR A 77 22.92 -1.74 -16.99
N ASN A 78 22.55 -0.54 -16.54
CA ASN A 78 22.51 0.68 -17.34
C ASN A 78 21.67 0.56 -18.63
N MET A 79 20.57 -0.17 -18.55
CA MET A 79 19.65 -0.35 -19.67
C MET A 79 18.69 0.83 -19.80
N ASP A 80 18.25 1.11 -21.01
CA ASP A 80 17.10 1.98 -21.21
C ASP A 80 15.79 1.27 -20.82
N PHE A 81 14.72 2.02 -20.64
CA PHE A 81 13.45 1.47 -20.18
C PHE A 81 12.89 0.36 -21.11
N PRO A 82 12.86 0.52 -22.46
CA PRO A 82 12.39 -0.52 -23.34
C PRO A 82 13.20 -1.81 -23.25
N THR A 83 14.52 -1.72 -23.24
CA THR A 83 15.40 -2.89 -23.12
C THR A 83 15.22 -3.59 -21.77
N ALA A 84 15.10 -2.83 -20.68
CA ALA A 84 14.86 -3.38 -19.35
C ALA A 84 13.54 -4.17 -19.29
N VAL A 85 12.46 -3.66 -19.89
CA VAL A 85 11.17 -4.36 -19.96
C VAL A 85 11.28 -5.64 -20.79
N GLN A 86 11.90 -5.58 -21.96
CA GLN A 86 12.09 -6.75 -22.85
C GLN A 86 12.89 -7.86 -22.16
N GLU A 87 13.98 -7.51 -21.48
CA GLU A 87 14.82 -8.46 -20.74
C GLU A 87 14.02 -9.17 -19.63
N LEU A 88 13.27 -8.42 -18.85
CA LEU A 88 12.47 -8.98 -17.75
C LEU A 88 11.31 -9.84 -18.23
N LEU A 89 10.76 -9.56 -19.43
CA LEU A 89 9.73 -10.38 -20.06
C LEU A 89 10.29 -11.61 -20.78
N GLY A 90 11.62 -11.77 -20.86
CA GLY A 90 12.27 -12.91 -21.49
C GLY A 90 12.33 -12.85 -23.02
N TYR A 91 12.18 -11.68 -23.63
CA TYR A 91 12.26 -11.50 -25.09
C TYR A 91 13.69 -11.46 -25.63
N SER A 92 14.70 -11.41 -24.76
CA SER A 92 16.12 -11.38 -25.15
C SER A 92 16.84 -12.66 -24.72
N VAL A 93 17.66 -13.19 -25.62
CA VAL A 93 18.42 -14.44 -25.43
C VAL A 93 19.92 -14.17 -25.21
N GLU A 94 20.36 -12.90 -25.24
CA GLU A 94 21.77 -12.55 -25.10
C GLU A 94 22.20 -12.51 -23.63
N PRO A 95 23.44 -12.98 -23.31
CA PRO A 95 24.02 -12.83 -21.98
C PRO A 95 24.12 -11.35 -21.61
N LEU A 96 23.58 -10.98 -20.43
CA LEU A 96 23.73 -9.62 -19.91
C LEU A 96 25.22 -9.31 -19.69
N GLN A 97 25.77 -8.41 -20.49
CA GLN A 97 27.09 -7.86 -20.20
C GLN A 97 26.94 -6.81 -19.12
N ARG A 98 27.66 -6.97 -18.01
CA ARG A 98 27.85 -5.88 -17.06
C ARG A 98 28.56 -4.75 -17.81
N SER A 99 27.85 -3.70 -18.12
CA SER A 99 28.53 -2.44 -18.34
C SER A 99 29.16 -2.07 -17.01
N PRO A 100 30.48 -1.75 -16.95
CA PRO A 100 31.04 -1.22 -15.72
C PRO A 100 30.13 -0.05 -15.32
N PRO A 101 29.66 0.02 -14.06
CA PRO A 101 28.85 1.14 -13.64
C PRO A 101 29.59 2.37 -14.11
N LYS A 102 28.97 3.17 -14.96
CA LYS A 102 29.59 4.43 -15.41
C LYS A 102 30.07 5.08 -14.15
N THR A 103 31.39 5.15 -14.01
CA THR A 103 32.14 5.68 -12.88
C THR A 103 31.28 6.65 -12.12
N ALA A 104 30.87 6.28 -10.92
CA ALA A 104 29.88 6.94 -10.12
C ALA A 104 29.05 7.91 -10.97
N VAL A 105 27.78 7.61 -11.23
CA VAL A 105 26.86 8.72 -11.48
C VAL A 105 27.35 9.74 -10.51
N GLN A 106 28.08 10.74 -11.03
CA GLN A 106 28.65 11.82 -10.20
C GLN A 106 27.51 12.14 -9.28
N ALA A 107 27.69 11.84 -7.98
CA ALA A 107 26.59 11.93 -7.03
C ALA A 107 25.89 13.20 -7.43
N GLU A 108 24.74 13.06 -8.11
CA GLU A 108 24.16 14.19 -8.86
C GLU A 108 24.21 15.28 -7.85
N LYS A 109 25.02 16.31 -8.08
CA LYS A 109 25.28 17.37 -7.09
C LYS A 109 23.94 17.66 -6.49
N PRO A 110 23.72 17.53 -5.18
CA PRO A 110 22.40 17.52 -4.58
C PRO A 110 21.57 18.58 -5.26
N LYS A 111 20.59 18.16 -6.09
CA LYS A 111 19.88 19.09 -6.98
C LYS A 111 19.30 20.12 -6.05
N ASN A 112 19.76 21.35 -6.16
CA ASN A 112 19.35 22.41 -5.25
C ASN A 112 17.84 22.58 -5.34
N PHE A 113 17.14 22.25 -4.27
CA PHE A 113 15.71 22.48 -4.18
C PHE A 113 15.40 23.96 -4.46
N ARG A 114 14.50 24.19 -5.38
CA ARG A 114 13.98 25.53 -5.70
C ARG A 114 12.47 25.45 -5.78
N LEU A 115 11.79 26.33 -5.05
CA LEU A 115 10.35 26.47 -5.21
C LEU A 115 10.02 26.93 -6.63
N PRO A 116 8.95 26.38 -7.25
CA PRO A 116 8.36 26.93 -8.44
C PRO A 116 7.99 28.40 -8.24
N GLU A 117 8.19 29.21 -9.27
CA GLU A 117 7.89 30.64 -9.19
C GLU A 117 6.40 30.88 -8.93
N ALA A 118 6.09 31.70 -7.94
CA ALA A 118 4.71 32.01 -7.58
C ALA A 118 4.07 32.94 -8.63
N ASN A 119 2.82 32.66 -8.97
CA ASN A 119 2.00 33.57 -9.77
C ASN A 119 1.58 34.80 -8.94
N ASP A 120 1.22 35.89 -9.61
CA ASP A 120 0.79 37.15 -8.96
C ASP A 120 -0.55 37.01 -8.21
N ASN A 121 -1.31 35.94 -8.50
CA ASN A 121 -2.54 35.60 -7.82
C ASN A 121 -2.74 34.08 -7.77
N ILE A 122 -3.69 33.64 -6.95
CA ILE A 122 -4.00 32.21 -6.70
C ILE A 122 -5.40 31.82 -7.24
N ARG A 123 -5.93 32.55 -8.21
CA ARG A 123 -7.34 32.42 -8.63
C ARG A 123 -7.67 31.05 -9.22
N ARG A 124 -6.80 30.45 -10.03
CA ARG A 124 -7.05 29.12 -10.62
C ARG A 124 -7.02 28.03 -9.55
N VAL A 125 -6.09 28.11 -8.63
CA VAL A 125 -6.02 27.18 -7.50
C VAL A 125 -7.26 27.29 -6.63
N TYR A 126 -7.74 28.52 -6.30
CA TYR A 126 -9.01 28.70 -5.61
C TYR A 126 -10.18 28.12 -6.37
N ALA A 127 -10.29 28.39 -7.67
CA ALA A 127 -11.35 27.84 -8.50
C ALA A 127 -11.34 26.29 -8.53
N TYR A 128 -10.17 25.71 -8.65
CA TYR A 128 -9.97 24.26 -8.61
C TYR A 128 -10.37 23.66 -7.26
N LEU A 129 -9.82 24.19 -6.16
CA LEU A 129 -10.06 23.66 -4.83
C LEU A 129 -11.51 23.84 -4.37
N ILE A 130 -12.15 24.96 -4.70
CA ILE A 130 -13.54 25.24 -4.31
C ILE A 130 -14.53 24.47 -5.22
N LYS A 131 -14.37 24.59 -6.55
CA LYS A 131 -15.39 24.11 -7.48
C LYS A 131 -15.28 22.62 -7.81
N GLN A 132 -14.06 22.06 -7.77
CA GLN A 132 -13.83 20.65 -8.13
C GLN A 132 -13.55 19.78 -6.89
N ARG A 133 -12.97 20.38 -5.84
CA ARG A 133 -12.61 19.67 -4.62
C ARG A 133 -13.49 20.01 -3.42
N PHE A 134 -14.34 21.03 -3.54
CA PHE A 134 -15.29 21.48 -2.52
C PHE A 134 -14.65 21.92 -1.20
N ILE A 135 -13.36 22.25 -1.23
CA ILE A 135 -12.60 22.70 -0.06
C ILE A 135 -13.13 24.07 0.41
N ASN A 136 -13.27 24.25 1.73
CA ASN A 136 -13.70 25.49 2.33
C ASN A 136 -12.71 26.63 2.02
N PRO A 137 -13.21 27.78 1.50
CA PRO A 137 -12.36 28.94 1.15
C PRO A 137 -11.52 29.48 2.31
N GLU A 138 -12.00 29.40 3.55
CA GLU A 138 -11.28 29.87 4.74
C GLU A 138 -10.04 29.02 5.00
N ILE A 139 -10.15 27.69 4.82
CA ILE A 139 -9.03 26.75 4.95
C ILE A 139 -8.00 27.03 3.85
N ILE A 140 -8.43 27.20 2.60
CA ILE A 140 -7.53 27.57 1.50
C ILE A 140 -6.82 28.92 1.84
N GLY A 141 -7.58 29.91 2.30
CA GLY A 141 -7.06 31.23 2.68
C GLY A 141 -6.02 31.15 3.79
N TYR A 142 -6.20 30.28 4.76
CA TYR A 142 -5.23 30.07 5.83
C TYR A 142 -3.86 29.60 5.27
N PHE A 143 -3.83 28.54 4.47
CA PHE A 143 -2.59 28.01 3.91
C PHE A 143 -1.99 28.96 2.87
N ALA A 144 -2.81 29.67 2.11
CA ALA A 144 -2.34 30.69 1.17
C ALA A 144 -1.68 31.89 1.87
N LYS A 145 -2.27 32.37 2.96
CA LYS A 145 -1.70 33.44 3.79
C LYS A 145 -0.35 33.05 4.41
N ASN A 146 -0.22 31.78 4.81
CA ASN A 146 1.01 31.23 5.35
C ASN A 146 2.05 30.86 4.26
N ARG A 147 1.73 31.10 2.99
CA ARG A 147 2.59 30.79 1.83
C ARG A 147 2.96 29.31 1.69
N THR A 148 2.22 28.42 2.32
CA THR A 148 2.37 26.96 2.17
C THR A 148 1.48 26.39 1.06
N LEU A 149 0.57 27.20 0.50
CA LEU A 149 -0.23 26.90 -0.67
C LEU A 149 -0.23 28.10 -1.61
N TYR A 150 0.18 27.89 -2.87
CA TYR A 150 0.15 28.97 -3.89
C TYR A 150 -0.05 28.41 -5.30
N GLU A 151 -0.23 29.29 -6.28
CA GLU A 151 -0.31 28.98 -7.71
C GLU A 151 1.07 29.19 -8.34
N GLU A 152 1.59 28.20 -9.05
CA GLU A 152 2.81 28.43 -9.85
C GLU A 152 2.53 29.27 -11.09
N ARG A 153 3.51 30.06 -11.51
CA ARG A 153 3.36 31.03 -12.62
C ARG A 153 3.23 30.36 -13.98
N GLU A 154 4.03 29.36 -14.25
CA GLU A 154 4.18 28.79 -15.59
C GLU A 154 2.96 27.96 -16.03
N HIS A 155 2.50 27.05 -15.20
CA HIS A 155 1.43 26.10 -15.55
C HIS A 155 0.18 26.24 -14.68
N HIS A 156 0.16 27.19 -13.77
CA HIS A 156 -0.93 27.46 -12.84
C HIS A 156 -1.33 26.26 -11.96
N ASN A 157 -0.37 25.38 -11.65
CA ASN A 157 -0.59 24.26 -10.75
C ASN A 157 -0.70 24.74 -9.31
N ALA A 158 -1.44 23.99 -8.48
CA ALA A 158 -1.40 24.15 -7.03
C ALA A 158 -0.06 23.61 -6.49
N VAL A 159 0.64 24.43 -5.72
CA VAL A 159 1.89 24.06 -5.06
C VAL A 159 1.66 24.01 -3.57
N PHE A 160 1.88 22.84 -2.97
CA PHE A 160 1.83 22.57 -1.54
C PHE A 160 3.25 22.48 -1.00
N VAL A 161 3.57 23.29 0.00
CA VAL A 161 4.94 23.48 0.50
C VAL A 161 5.11 22.88 1.89
N GLY A 162 6.14 22.05 2.05
CA GLY A 162 6.64 21.62 3.35
C GLY A 162 7.80 22.52 3.79
N VAL A 163 7.72 23.01 5.02
CA VAL A 163 8.72 23.89 5.63
C VAL A 163 9.41 23.19 6.80
N ASP A 164 10.64 23.60 7.10
CA ASP A 164 11.33 23.19 8.33
C ASP A 164 10.87 24.01 9.55
N GLU A 165 11.46 23.74 10.71
CA GLU A 165 11.20 24.39 11.99
C GLU A 165 11.47 25.90 12.00
N ASN A 166 12.25 26.40 11.02
CA ASN A 166 12.54 27.82 10.85
C ASN A 166 11.65 28.47 9.77
N GLY A 167 10.65 27.74 9.25
CA GLY A 167 9.78 28.19 8.19
C GLY A 167 10.43 28.24 6.81
N VAL A 168 11.61 27.62 6.64
CA VAL A 168 12.31 27.58 5.36
C VAL A 168 11.72 26.45 4.50
N PRO A 169 11.29 26.72 3.25
CA PRO A 169 10.80 25.70 2.35
C PRO A 169 11.86 24.62 2.04
N ARG A 170 11.50 23.35 2.24
CA ARG A 170 12.36 22.18 2.02
C ARG A 170 11.77 21.20 1.02
N GLN A 171 10.48 21.23 0.84
CA GLN A 171 9.75 20.33 -0.04
C GLN A 171 8.62 21.09 -0.71
N ALA A 172 8.28 20.71 -1.94
CA ALA A 172 7.06 21.15 -2.58
C ALA A 172 6.45 20.04 -3.44
N HIS A 173 5.12 20.00 -3.45
CA HIS A 173 4.34 19.07 -4.23
C HIS A 173 3.39 19.83 -5.15
N LYS A 174 3.44 19.52 -6.44
CA LYS A 174 2.59 20.15 -7.47
C LYS A 174 1.39 19.28 -7.79
N ARG A 175 0.23 19.91 -7.93
CA ARG A 175 -1.00 19.28 -8.40
C ARG A 175 -1.58 20.06 -9.55
N SER A 176 -1.85 19.38 -10.67
CA SER A 176 -2.52 19.99 -11.80
C SER A 176 -3.90 20.53 -11.41
N THR A 177 -4.19 21.77 -11.81
CA THR A 177 -5.51 22.40 -11.69
C THR A 177 -6.31 22.29 -13.00
N SER A 178 -5.74 21.70 -14.05
CA SER A 178 -6.39 21.53 -15.35
C SER A 178 -7.54 20.53 -15.26
N THR A 179 -8.64 20.86 -15.92
CA THR A 179 -9.80 19.97 -16.13
C THR A 179 -9.71 19.18 -17.44
N PHE A 180 -8.75 19.52 -18.30
CA PHE A 180 -8.52 18.87 -19.57
C PHE A 180 -7.22 18.07 -19.56
N GLY A 181 -7.26 16.88 -20.15
CA GLY A 181 -6.11 15.98 -20.22
C GLY A 181 -5.86 15.21 -18.91
N GLN A 182 -4.69 14.58 -18.81
CA GLN A 182 -4.32 13.83 -17.61
C GLN A 182 -3.93 14.78 -16.46
N SER A 183 -4.62 14.68 -15.35
CA SER A 183 -4.19 15.36 -14.14
C SER A 183 -2.92 14.69 -13.59
N PHE A 184 -1.92 15.46 -13.19
CA PHE A 184 -0.70 14.92 -12.59
C PHE A 184 -0.48 15.45 -11.18
N ARG A 185 0.34 14.71 -10.45
CA ARG A 185 0.93 15.10 -9.17
C ARG A 185 2.44 14.85 -9.25
N GLN A 186 3.23 15.77 -8.76
CA GLN A 186 4.68 15.70 -8.86
C GLN A 186 5.35 16.37 -7.65
N THR A 187 6.28 15.68 -7.04
CA THR A 187 7.19 16.31 -6.07
C THR A 187 8.25 17.11 -6.82
N VAL A 188 8.49 18.34 -6.39
CA VAL A 188 9.51 19.22 -6.98
C VAL A 188 10.89 18.63 -6.77
N GLU A 189 11.72 18.69 -7.80
CA GLU A 189 13.06 18.12 -7.79
C GLU A 189 13.95 18.75 -6.69
N GLY A 190 14.74 17.93 -6.02
CA GLY A 190 15.56 18.35 -4.88
C GLY A 190 14.82 18.53 -3.55
N SER A 191 13.53 18.20 -3.50
CA SER A 191 12.75 18.22 -2.27
C SER A 191 13.31 17.26 -1.22
N ASP A 192 13.39 17.71 0.04
CA ASP A 192 13.72 16.85 1.19
C ASP A 192 12.46 16.15 1.71
N THR A 193 12.43 14.83 1.63
CA THR A 193 11.30 14.00 2.05
C THR A 193 11.03 14.00 3.57
N LYS A 194 11.91 14.62 4.36
CA LYS A 194 11.72 14.81 5.80
C LYS A 194 10.66 15.87 6.11
N TYR A 195 10.32 16.70 5.15
CA TYR A 195 9.35 17.78 5.30
C TYR A 195 8.19 17.59 4.33
N SER A 196 7.01 18.04 4.70
CA SER A 196 5.84 17.95 3.85
C SER A 196 4.81 19.02 4.21
N PHE A 197 3.80 19.16 3.36
CA PHE A 197 2.68 20.06 3.61
C PHE A 197 2.00 19.71 4.93
N SER A 198 2.00 20.65 5.88
CA SER A 198 1.58 20.42 7.25
C SER A 198 1.03 21.66 7.93
N HIS A 199 0.37 21.44 9.05
CA HIS A 199 0.01 22.42 10.05
C HIS A 199 0.28 21.82 11.43
N PHE A 200 0.89 22.57 12.33
CA PHE A 200 1.14 22.13 13.70
C PHE A 200 0.38 23.04 14.67
N GLY A 201 -0.49 22.43 15.48
CA GLY A 201 -1.24 23.06 16.56
C GLY A 201 -0.68 22.69 17.93
N GLU A 202 -1.39 23.08 18.98
CA GLU A 202 -0.94 22.91 20.37
C GLU A 202 -1.35 21.58 21.02
N SER A 203 -2.27 20.82 20.40
CA SER A 203 -2.77 19.57 20.96
C SER A 203 -1.79 18.40 20.76
N GLU A 204 -2.03 17.30 21.46
CA GLU A 204 -1.24 16.07 21.36
C GLU A 204 -1.55 15.24 20.11
N LYS A 205 -2.50 15.68 19.25
CA LYS A 205 -3.02 14.91 18.12
C LYS A 205 -2.31 15.27 16.83
N LEU A 206 -1.81 14.23 16.12
CA LEU A 206 -1.31 14.31 14.76
C LEU A 206 -2.19 13.50 13.82
N PHE A 207 -2.75 14.14 12.80
CA PHE A 207 -3.49 13.49 11.73
C PHE A 207 -2.60 13.37 10.49
N VAL A 208 -2.45 12.15 9.97
CA VAL A 208 -1.54 11.82 8.88
C VAL A 208 -2.32 11.40 7.64
N PHE A 209 -2.17 12.14 6.54
CA PHE A 209 -2.88 11.92 5.28
C PHE A 209 -1.93 11.46 4.17
N GLU A 210 -2.48 10.80 3.15
CA GLU A 210 -1.71 10.42 1.98
C GLU A 210 -1.39 11.62 1.07
N ALA A 211 -2.36 12.53 0.88
CA ALA A 211 -2.19 13.69 0.03
C ALA A 211 -2.76 14.99 0.65
N PRO A 212 -2.26 16.18 0.22
CA PRO A 212 -2.75 17.47 0.70
C PRO A 212 -4.24 17.71 0.47
N ILE A 213 -4.80 17.19 -0.63
CA ILE A 213 -6.22 17.33 -0.96
C ILE A 213 -7.08 16.63 0.10
N ASP A 214 -6.68 15.44 0.55
CA ASP A 214 -7.42 14.67 1.56
C ASP A 214 -7.33 15.34 2.92
N MET A 215 -6.16 15.88 3.27
CA MET A 215 -6.00 16.71 4.46
C MET A 215 -6.95 17.91 4.45
N LEU A 216 -6.97 18.70 3.36
CA LEU A 216 -7.86 19.87 3.24
C LEU A 216 -9.34 19.47 3.23
N SER A 217 -9.69 18.32 2.65
CA SER A 217 -11.04 17.77 2.64
C SER A 217 -11.49 17.39 4.05
N TYR A 218 -10.62 16.71 4.80
CA TYR A 218 -10.89 16.36 6.18
C TYR A 218 -11.11 17.62 7.05
N LEU A 219 -10.27 18.63 6.89
CA LEU A 219 -10.43 19.91 7.59
C LEU A 219 -11.76 20.61 7.24
N THR A 220 -12.19 20.50 5.98
CA THR A 220 -13.48 21.05 5.52
C THR A 220 -14.66 20.31 6.14
N LEU A 221 -14.58 19.00 6.28
CA LEU A 221 -15.60 18.17 6.92
C LEU A 221 -15.61 18.31 8.44
N ASN A 222 -14.47 18.69 9.04
CA ASN A 222 -14.29 18.83 10.49
C ASN A 222 -13.73 20.22 10.85
N PRO A 223 -14.49 21.30 10.64
CA PRO A 223 -13.98 22.67 10.77
C PRO A 223 -13.78 23.12 12.20
N GLU A 224 -14.36 22.43 13.18
CA GLU A 224 -14.34 22.87 14.58
C GLU A 224 -12.94 22.71 15.19
N ASN A 225 -12.37 23.84 15.64
CA ASN A 225 -11.10 23.90 16.36
C ASN A 225 -9.94 23.21 15.65
N TRP A 226 -9.98 23.05 14.32
CA TRP A 226 -8.96 22.29 13.58
C TRP A 226 -7.55 22.87 13.81
N GLN A 227 -7.38 24.19 13.95
CA GLN A 227 -6.07 24.81 14.16
C GLN A 227 -5.39 24.35 15.47
N LYS A 228 -6.14 23.77 16.43
CA LYS A 228 -5.55 23.25 17.66
C LYS A 228 -4.81 21.93 17.46
N HIS A 229 -5.12 21.19 16.40
CA HIS A 229 -4.52 19.88 16.11
C HIS A 229 -3.44 20.00 15.05
N SER A 230 -2.63 18.97 14.94
CA SER A 230 -1.56 18.90 13.94
C SER A 230 -1.96 17.98 12.80
N TYR A 231 -1.56 18.35 11.58
CA TYR A 231 -1.91 17.66 10.34
C TYR A 231 -0.69 17.62 9.41
N ILE A 232 -0.47 16.48 8.76
CA ILE A 232 0.62 16.31 7.80
C ILE A 232 0.17 15.43 6.63
N ALA A 233 0.53 15.81 5.40
CA ALA A 233 0.31 15.01 4.20
C ALA A 233 1.62 14.37 3.75
N MET A 234 1.67 13.05 3.60
CA MET A 234 2.90 12.31 3.24
C MET A 234 3.34 12.52 1.79
N ASN A 235 2.46 13.03 0.91
CA ASN A 235 2.69 13.19 -0.54
C ASN A 235 3.09 11.87 -1.24
N GLY A 236 2.46 10.80 -0.89
CA GLY A 236 2.76 9.42 -1.21
C GLY A 236 2.91 8.62 0.08
N VAL A 237 3.63 7.51 0.02
CA VAL A 237 3.73 6.59 1.16
C VAL A 237 5.08 6.68 1.89
N TYR A 238 5.58 7.89 2.11
CA TYR A 238 6.87 8.10 2.78
C TYR A 238 6.67 8.56 4.23
N GLU A 239 7.07 7.72 5.16
CA GLU A 239 7.00 7.96 6.62
C GLU A 239 7.97 9.03 7.15
N ASN A 240 9.00 9.39 6.38
CA ASN A 240 10.07 10.28 6.85
C ASN A 240 9.57 11.63 7.38
N ALA A 241 8.58 12.23 6.72
CA ALA A 241 8.00 13.51 7.15
C ALA A 241 7.26 13.36 8.48
N VAL A 242 6.54 12.25 8.68
CA VAL A 242 5.83 11.96 9.94
C VAL A 242 6.83 11.77 11.09
N LEU A 243 7.86 10.96 10.88
CA LEU A 243 8.90 10.72 11.89
C LEU A 243 9.68 12.00 12.24
N THR A 244 9.92 12.87 11.26
CA THR A 244 10.57 14.16 11.49
C THR A 244 9.67 15.11 12.30
N ALA A 245 8.38 15.18 11.93
CA ALA A 245 7.40 15.98 12.67
C ALA A 245 7.29 15.55 14.14
N LEU A 246 7.20 14.24 14.39
CA LEU A 246 7.12 13.67 15.75
C LEU A 246 8.39 13.93 16.58
N LYS A 247 9.56 13.95 15.96
CA LYS A 247 10.83 14.31 16.63
C LYS A 247 10.91 15.81 16.95
N GLY A 248 10.37 16.65 16.08
CA GLY A 248 10.36 18.10 16.25
C GLY A 248 9.29 18.62 17.23
N HIS A 249 8.23 17.84 17.47
CA HIS A 249 7.08 18.21 18.30
C HIS A 249 6.84 17.16 19.37
N SER A 250 7.54 17.28 20.51
CA SER A 250 7.51 16.30 21.61
C SER A 250 6.15 16.18 22.32
N ASN A 251 5.23 17.11 22.10
CA ASN A 251 3.86 17.05 22.61
C ASN A 251 2.97 16.07 21.83
N LEU A 252 3.34 15.67 20.62
CA LEU A 252 2.53 14.78 19.78
C LEU A 252 2.63 13.35 20.26
N SER A 253 1.53 12.80 20.74
CA SER A 253 1.46 11.44 21.31
C SER A 253 0.29 10.60 20.78
N GLU A 254 -0.80 11.25 20.31
CA GLU A 254 -1.96 10.57 19.72
C GLU A 254 -1.87 10.68 18.18
N ILE A 255 -1.68 9.57 17.48
CA ILE A 255 -1.46 9.56 16.03
C ILE A 255 -2.68 8.97 15.33
N MET A 256 -3.29 9.78 14.46
CA MET A 256 -4.46 9.40 13.64
C MET A 256 -4.01 9.17 12.20
N ILE A 257 -3.98 7.91 11.75
CA ILE A 257 -3.63 7.55 10.37
C ILE A 257 -4.89 7.69 9.52
N CYS A 258 -4.87 8.64 8.58
CA CYS A 258 -5.98 9.06 7.73
C CYS A 258 -5.67 8.80 6.24
N THR A 259 -5.10 7.64 5.91
CA THR A 259 -4.82 7.26 4.53
C THR A 259 -6.08 6.79 3.80
N ASP A 260 -6.00 6.70 2.47
CA ASP A 260 -7.10 6.31 1.59
C ASP A 260 -7.70 4.94 1.97
N ASN A 261 -8.96 4.72 1.61
CA ASN A 261 -9.69 3.48 1.84
C ASN A 261 -9.62 2.60 0.58
N ASP A 262 -8.41 2.42 0.08
CA ASP A 262 -8.07 1.50 -1.00
C ASP A 262 -6.86 0.63 -0.60
N GLU A 263 -6.47 -0.31 -1.47
CA GLU A 263 -5.37 -1.25 -1.20
C GLU A 263 -4.07 -0.54 -0.82
N GLY A 264 -3.72 0.53 -1.55
CA GLY A 264 -2.49 1.29 -1.32
C GLY A 264 -2.48 2.04 0.01
N GLY A 265 -3.59 2.71 0.33
CA GLY A 265 -3.74 3.47 1.57
C GLY A 265 -3.83 2.58 2.82
N ILE A 266 -4.42 1.38 2.67
CA ILE A 266 -4.48 0.39 3.75
C ILE A 266 -3.08 -0.18 4.03
N ASP A 267 -2.36 -0.57 2.99
CA ASP A 267 -0.97 -1.04 3.10
C ASP A 267 -0.05 0.02 3.70
N ALA A 268 -0.23 1.27 3.31
CA ALA A 268 0.51 2.40 3.87
C ALA A 268 0.22 2.60 5.36
N ALA A 269 -1.06 2.49 5.77
CA ALA A 269 -1.46 2.64 7.17
C ALA A 269 -0.84 1.56 8.06
N ASP A 270 -0.91 0.29 7.64
CA ASP A 270 -0.38 -0.82 8.42
C ASP A 270 1.15 -0.73 8.54
N ARG A 271 1.84 -0.37 7.45
CA ARG A 271 3.28 -0.13 7.48
C ARG A 271 3.66 1.04 8.40
N LEU A 272 2.95 2.17 8.30
CA LEU A 272 3.21 3.33 9.14
C LEU A 272 2.96 3.00 10.62
N LYS A 273 1.88 2.28 10.92
CA LYS A 273 1.58 1.82 12.28
C LYS A 273 2.72 0.98 12.87
N ASP A 274 3.26 0.02 12.08
CA ASP A 274 4.39 -0.80 12.53
C ASP A 274 5.63 0.05 12.83
N ILE A 275 5.97 0.99 11.94
CA ILE A 275 7.13 1.89 12.11
C ILE A 275 6.98 2.77 13.35
N LEU A 276 5.78 3.33 13.57
CA LEU A 276 5.49 4.17 14.72
C LEU A 276 5.53 3.37 16.03
N SER A 277 4.98 2.15 16.04
CA SER A 277 5.04 1.25 17.19
C SER A 277 6.48 0.88 17.54
N ASP A 278 7.33 0.62 16.53
CA ASP A 278 8.78 0.38 16.73
C ASP A 278 9.52 1.61 17.25
N SER A 279 9.02 2.79 16.94
CA SER A 279 9.55 4.07 17.42
C SER A 279 9.03 4.43 18.83
N GLY A 280 8.20 3.58 19.45
CA GLY A 280 7.72 3.73 20.83
C GLY A 280 6.37 4.44 20.98
N TYR A 281 5.68 4.76 19.91
CA TYR A 281 4.34 5.36 19.99
C TYR A 281 3.28 4.27 20.22
N ALA A 282 2.41 4.48 21.22
CA ALA A 282 1.40 3.49 21.64
C ALA A 282 -0.03 3.86 21.21
N ASP A 283 -0.39 5.14 21.21
CA ASP A 283 -1.73 5.60 20.81
C ASP A 283 -1.77 5.92 19.32
N ILE A 284 -1.94 4.86 18.53
CA ILE A 284 -2.03 4.93 17.07
C ILE A 284 -3.39 4.41 16.66
N ARG A 285 -4.19 5.27 16.06
CA ARG A 285 -5.55 4.94 15.59
C ARG A 285 -5.64 5.18 14.10
N ARG A 286 -6.56 4.47 13.44
CA ARG A 286 -6.90 4.73 12.06
C ARG A 286 -8.26 5.39 11.95
N ILE A 287 -8.34 6.48 11.20
CA ILE A 287 -9.58 7.13 10.78
C ILE A 287 -9.76 6.85 9.28
N LEU A 288 -10.80 6.10 8.94
CA LEU A 288 -11.11 5.75 7.56
C LEU A 288 -12.09 6.76 6.96
N PRO A 289 -11.88 7.21 5.72
CA PRO A 289 -12.96 7.81 4.95
C PRO A 289 -14.06 6.78 4.67
N HIS A 290 -15.29 7.23 4.51
CA HIS A 290 -16.43 6.38 4.14
C HIS A 290 -16.31 5.88 2.70
N ASN A 291 -15.82 6.74 1.82
CA ASN A 291 -15.57 6.46 0.42
C ASN A 291 -14.09 6.13 0.17
N LYS A 292 -13.63 6.25 -1.06
CA LYS A 292 -12.25 5.93 -1.43
C LYS A 292 -11.24 6.78 -0.65
N ASP A 293 -11.48 8.09 -0.52
CA ASP A 293 -10.65 9.05 0.18
C ASP A 293 -11.51 10.18 0.79
N PHE A 294 -10.92 11.06 1.59
CA PHE A 294 -11.67 12.15 2.23
C PHE A 294 -12.20 13.19 1.25
N ASN A 295 -11.60 13.33 0.07
CA ASN A 295 -12.18 14.19 -0.96
C ASN A 295 -13.43 13.59 -1.59
N GLU A 296 -13.51 12.27 -1.73
CA GLU A 296 -14.70 11.58 -2.18
C GLU A 296 -15.83 11.66 -1.12
N ASP A 297 -15.51 11.65 0.18
CA ASP A 297 -16.49 11.92 1.25
C ASP A 297 -17.04 13.34 1.15
N LEU A 298 -16.16 14.32 0.89
CA LEU A 298 -16.56 15.71 0.73
C LEU A 298 -17.42 15.94 -0.53
N LYS A 299 -17.15 15.24 -1.61
CA LYS A 299 -17.99 15.22 -2.81
C LYS A 299 -19.38 14.65 -2.52
N GLN A 300 -19.44 13.52 -1.81
CA GLN A 300 -20.72 12.93 -1.37
C GLN A 300 -21.52 13.92 -0.51
N HIS A 301 -20.86 14.60 0.42
CA HIS A 301 -21.48 15.61 1.27
C HIS A 301 -22.10 16.76 0.44
N ASN A 302 -21.47 17.11 -0.68
CA ASN A 302 -21.96 18.14 -1.62
C ASN A 302 -22.93 17.61 -2.69
N GLY A 303 -23.33 16.34 -2.62
CA GLY A 303 -24.34 15.73 -3.51
C GLY A 303 -23.86 15.55 -4.95
N VAL A 304 -22.56 15.44 -5.20
CA VAL A 304 -21.99 15.19 -6.53
C VAL A 304 -21.47 13.74 -6.63
N GLU A 305 -21.17 13.30 -7.85
CA GLU A 305 -20.60 11.99 -8.11
C GLU A 305 -19.28 11.77 -7.35
N PHE A 306 -19.17 10.60 -6.71
CA PHE A 306 -18.04 10.22 -5.88
C PHE A 306 -17.63 8.77 -6.11
N LEU A 307 -16.39 8.45 -5.78
CA LEU A 307 -15.83 7.10 -5.83
C LEU A 307 -15.99 6.42 -4.48
N SER A 308 -16.79 5.36 -4.43
CA SER A 308 -16.91 4.52 -3.23
C SER A 308 -15.59 3.83 -2.88
N ALA A 309 -15.43 3.48 -1.61
CA ALA A 309 -14.35 2.61 -1.17
C ALA A 309 -14.40 1.26 -1.92
N VAL A 310 -13.25 0.75 -2.27
CA VAL A 310 -13.14 -0.53 -2.98
C VAL A 310 -12.63 -1.58 -2.00
N PRO A 311 -13.35 -2.70 -1.80
CA PRO A 311 -12.88 -3.80 -0.99
C PRO A 311 -11.54 -4.31 -1.52
N HIS A 312 -10.69 -4.76 -0.62
CA HIS A 312 -9.42 -5.35 -1.00
C HIS A 312 -9.66 -6.64 -1.79
N ARG A 313 -9.12 -6.74 -3.00
CA ARG A 313 -9.36 -7.87 -3.92
C ARG A 313 -8.39 -9.05 -3.71
N ARG A 314 -7.76 -9.15 -2.56
CA ARG A 314 -6.73 -10.17 -2.30
C ARG A 314 -7.25 -11.59 -2.42
N LEU A 315 -8.44 -11.86 -1.91
CA LEU A 315 -9.05 -13.18 -2.02
C LEU A 315 -9.35 -13.54 -3.47
N GLU A 316 -9.89 -12.61 -4.26
CA GLU A 316 -10.10 -12.80 -5.69
C GLU A 316 -8.78 -13.16 -6.38
N LYS A 317 -7.72 -12.38 -6.16
CA LYS A 317 -6.39 -12.64 -6.73
C LYS A 317 -5.81 -13.99 -6.26
N TYR A 318 -6.05 -14.37 -5.00
CA TYR A 318 -5.63 -15.68 -4.51
C TYR A 318 -6.31 -16.83 -5.26
N TYR A 319 -7.60 -16.71 -5.54
CA TYR A 319 -8.37 -17.68 -6.30
C TYR A 319 -7.92 -17.76 -7.76
N GLU A 320 -7.72 -16.64 -8.40
CA GLU A 320 -7.20 -16.55 -9.76
C GLU A 320 -5.85 -17.27 -9.89
N THR A 321 -4.95 -17.04 -8.92
CA THR A 321 -3.60 -17.67 -8.92
C THR A 321 -3.59 -19.12 -8.48
N ALA A 322 -4.49 -19.53 -7.61
CA ALA A 322 -4.53 -20.92 -7.09
C ALA A 322 -5.32 -21.90 -7.99
N GLY A 323 -5.84 -21.42 -9.13
CA GLY A 323 -6.68 -22.24 -10.01
C GLY A 323 -8.12 -22.44 -9.51
N GLY A 324 -8.57 -21.53 -8.64
CA GLY A 324 -9.86 -21.58 -7.97
C GLY A 324 -9.85 -22.47 -6.72
N LEU A 325 -10.66 -22.13 -5.73
CA LEU A 325 -11.03 -23.05 -4.66
C LEU A 325 -12.20 -23.90 -5.17
N GLN A 326 -12.13 -25.17 -4.91
CA GLN A 326 -13.33 -26.01 -5.12
C GLN A 326 -14.39 -25.51 -4.13
N TYR A 327 -15.56 -25.16 -4.66
CA TYR A 327 -16.68 -24.71 -3.86
C TYR A 327 -17.05 -25.80 -2.82
N ILE A 328 -16.77 -25.52 -1.57
CA ILE A 328 -17.11 -26.40 -0.46
C ILE A 328 -18.56 -26.11 -0.08
N ARG A 329 -19.41 -27.11 -0.19
CA ARG A 329 -20.80 -26.98 0.23
C ARG A 329 -20.87 -26.65 1.72
N CYS A 330 -21.30 -25.46 2.05
CA CYS A 330 -21.46 -25.02 3.44
C CYS A 330 -22.58 -25.82 4.13
N ARG A 331 -22.26 -26.34 5.33
CA ARG A 331 -23.22 -26.92 6.27
C ARG A 331 -23.22 -26.03 7.52
N PRO A 332 -24.19 -25.10 7.65
CA PRO A 332 -24.18 -24.09 8.71
C PRO A 332 -24.05 -24.70 10.11
N GLU A 333 -24.71 -25.82 10.36
CA GLU A 333 -24.69 -26.55 11.64
C GLU A 333 -23.30 -27.09 12.03
N ARG A 334 -22.40 -27.27 11.04
CA ARG A 334 -21.02 -27.73 11.25
C ARG A 334 -19.99 -26.61 11.12
N LEU A 335 -20.37 -25.48 10.55
CA LEU A 335 -19.47 -24.41 10.18
C LEU A 335 -18.64 -23.89 11.38
N ILE A 336 -19.29 -23.69 12.53
CA ILE A 336 -18.61 -23.22 13.74
C ILE A 336 -17.57 -24.22 14.25
N SER A 337 -17.85 -25.53 14.19
CA SER A 337 -16.89 -26.56 14.61
C SER A 337 -15.73 -26.69 13.63
N GLN A 338 -16.00 -26.62 12.33
CA GLN A 338 -14.98 -26.66 11.26
C GLN A 338 -14.04 -25.45 11.35
N ILE A 339 -14.59 -24.23 11.44
CA ILE A 339 -13.81 -23.01 11.60
C ILE A 339 -12.97 -23.06 12.90
N SER A 340 -13.57 -23.48 14.02
CA SER A 340 -12.86 -23.55 15.29
C SER A 340 -11.76 -24.61 15.29
N ALA A 341 -11.95 -25.73 14.65
CA ALA A 341 -10.92 -26.77 14.51
C ALA A 341 -9.77 -26.30 13.63
N ALA A 342 -10.08 -25.75 12.47
CA ALA A 342 -9.06 -25.21 11.54
C ALA A 342 -8.25 -24.06 12.17
N PHE A 343 -8.90 -23.16 12.90
CA PHE A 343 -8.23 -22.07 13.61
C PHE A 343 -7.27 -22.57 14.68
N ARG A 344 -7.73 -23.49 15.57
CA ARG A 344 -6.91 -24.04 16.66
C ARG A 344 -5.72 -24.85 16.16
N ASN A 345 -5.88 -25.53 15.04
CA ASN A 345 -4.84 -26.40 14.46
C ASN A 345 -3.91 -25.64 13.49
N GLY A 346 -4.08 -24.31 13.34
CA GLY A 346 -3.26 -23.52 12.40
C GLY A 346 -3.46 -23.88 10.92
N GLN A 347 -4.56 -24.54 10.59
CA GLN A 347 -4.89 -24.98 9.22
C GLN A 347 -5.53 -23.83 8.44
N TYR A 348 -4.77 -22.78 8.19
CA TYR A 348 -5.30 -21.51 7.65
C TYR A 348 -5.88 -21.64 6.24
N LYS A 349 -5.40 -22.58 5.43
CA LYS A 349 -6.00 -22.87 4.12
C LYS A 349 -7.45 -23.34 4.28
N TYR A 350 -7.68 -24.35 5.12
CA TYR A 350 -9.03 -24.85 5.39
C TYR A 350 -9.90 -23.82 6.10
N LEU A 351 -9.30 -23.02 6.98
CA LEU A 351 -10.00 -21.91 7.64
C LEU A 351 -10.54 -20.92 6.61
N ALA A 352 -9.74 -20.55 5.61
CA ALA A 352 -10.17 -19.67 4.52
C ALA A 352 -11.30 -20.31 3.70
N GLU A 353 -11.18 -21.59 3.35
CA GLU A 353 -12.17 -22.31 2.58
C GLU A 353 -13.52 -22.39 3.29
N TYR A 354 -13.53 -22.77 4.57
CA TYR A 354 -14.77 -22.81 5.36
C TYR A 354 -15.38 -21.43 5.55
N ALA A 355 -14.58 -20.43 5.80
CA ALA A 355 -15.06 -19.06 5.98
C ALA A 355 -15.67 -18.50 4.69
N LEU A 356 -15.13 -18.80 3.52
CA LEU A 356 -15.71 -18.39 2.24
C LEU A 356 -16.99 -19.13 1.91
N ALA A 357 -17.02 -20.44 2.10
CA ALA A 357 -18.23 -21.23 1.91
C ALA A 357 -19.36 -20.71 2.81
N GLY A 358 -19.04 -20.36 4.06
CA GLY A 358 -19.97 -19.74 4.99
C GLY A 358 -20.42 -18.34 4.53
N SER A 359 -19.49 -17.52 4.05
CA SER A 359 -19.80 -16.20 3.52
C SER A 359 -20.76 -16.28 2.33
N ALA A 360 -20.52 -17.17 1.38
CA ALA A 360 -21.39 -17.43 0.24
C ALA A 360 -22.81 -17.88 0.69
N PHE A 361 -22.88 -18.78 1.67
CA PHE A 361 -24.14 -19.23 2.23
C PHE A 361 -24.94 -18.08 2.85
N PHE A 362 -24.36 -17.33 3.78
CA PHE A 362 -25.07 -16.27 4.50
C PHE A 362 -25.45 -15.09 3.60
N ILE A 363 -24.69 -14.78 2.55
CA ILE A 363 -25.06 -13.75 1.57
C ILE A 363 -26.04 -14.26 0.51
N GLY A 364 -26.32 -15.56 0.48
CA GLY A 364 -27.21 -16.19 -0.51
C GLY A 364 -26.64 -16.13 -1.93
N ALA A 365 -25.37 -16.45 -2.09
CA ALA A 365 -24.69 -16.53 -3.38
C ALA A 365 -24.70 -17.98 -3.93
N LYS A 366 -24.74 -18.12 -5.25
CA LYS A 366 -24.71 -19.42 -5.94
C LYS A 366 -23.28 -19.95 -6.08
N ASP A 367 -22.35 -19.07 -6.27
CA ASP A 367 -20.93 -19.29 -6.53
C ASP A 367 -20.09 -18.14 -5.97
N GLU A 368 -18.78 -18.23 -6.16
CA GLU A 368 -17.83 -17.27 -5.63
C GLU A 368 -17.93 -15.90 -6.29
N GLU A 369 -18.13 -15.84 -7.60
CA GLU A 369 -18.26 -14.60 -8.35
C GLU A 369 -19.51 -13.81 -7.87
N ALA A 370 -20.65 -14.49 -7.75
CA ALA A 370 -21.87 -13.89 -7.22
C ALA A 370 -21.71 -13.45 -5.75
N MET A 371 -20.88 -14.15 -4.96
CA MET A 371 -20.55 -13.75 -3.59
C MET A 371 -19.76 -12.44 -3.58
N PHE A 372 -18.68 -12.34 -4.36
CA PHE A 372 -17.85 -11.15 -4.44
C PHE A 372 -18.67 -9.94 -4.89
N GLU A 373 -19.47 -10.06 -5.91
CA GLU A 373 -20.33 -8.97 -6.40
C GLU A 373 -21.34 -8.51 -5.34
N LYS A 374 -21.97 -9.43 -4.61
CA LYS A 374 -22.90 -9.08 -3.52
C LYS A 374 -22.22 -8.43 -2.32
N LEU A 375 -21.00 -8.85 -2.00
CA LEU A 375 -20.25 -8.31 -0.87
C LEU A 375 -19.57 -6.99 -1.19
N LYS A 376 -19.14 -6.77 -2.42
CA LYS A 376 -18.39 -5.59 -2.86
C LYS A 376 -19.03 -4.27 -2.41
N SER A 377 -20.32 -4.06 -2.72
CA SER A 377 -21.04 -2.85 -2.31
C SER A 377 -21.27 -2.74 -0.81
N LYS A 378 -21.33 -3.89 -0.10
CA LYS A 378 -21.63 -3.95 1.33
C LYS A 378 -20.39 -3.84 2.21
N LEU A 379 -19.21 -4.16 1.66
CA LEU A 379 -17.93 -4.07 2.35
C LEU A 379 -17.27 -2.70 2.17
N ALA A 380 -17.71 -1.91 1.20
CA ALA A 380 -17.05 -0.67 0.78
C ALA A 380 -16.65 0.27 1.93
N ASN A 381 -17.47 0.37 2.98
CA ASN A 381 -17.22 1.27 4.10
C ASN A 381 -16.82 0.58 5.42
N GLU A 382 -16.83 -0.74 5.46
CA GLU A 382 -16.65 -1.50 6.70
C GLU A 382 -15.45 -2.46 6.63
N TYR A 383 -14.97 -2.75 5.42
CA TYR A 383 -13.88 -3.69 5.22
C TYR A 383 -12.54 -3.07 5.55
N ARG A 384 -11.91 -3.60 6.57
CA ARG A 384 -10.49 -3.36 6.85
C ARG A 384 -9.68 -4.45 6.17
N ALA A 385 -9.11 -4.15 5.04
CA ALA A 385 -8.00 -4.96 4.56
C ALA A 385 -6.78 -4.66 5.44
N TYR A 386 -6.01 -5.69 5.72
CA TYR A 386 -4.76 -5.57 6.48
C TYR A 386 -3.58 -5.75 5.52
N SER A 387 -2.50 -5.01 5.71
CA SER A 387 -1.33 -5.06 4.84
C SER A 387 -0.68 -6.43 4.77
N ASP A 388 -0.23 -6.81 3.59
CA ASP A 388 0.68 -7.96 3.41
C ASP A 388 2.08 -7.69 3.95
N LYS A 389 2.42 -6.41 4.11
CA LYS A 389 3.75 -5.97 4.55
C LYS A 389 3.89 -5.83 6.07
N GLY A 390 2.77 -5.94 6.81
CA GLY A 390 2.76 -5.90 8.27
C GLY A 390 3.48 -7.10 8.89
N ARG A 391 3.83 -6.99 10.18
CA ARG A 391 4.47 -8.08 10.93
C ARG A 391 3.54 -9.28 11.01
N ILE A 392 4.10 -10.48 11.02
CA ILE A 392 3.33 -11.72 11.17
C ILE A 392 2.53 -11.75 12.48
N SER A 393 3.04 -11.15 13.55
CA SER A 393 2.31 -11.00 14.82
C SER A 393 1.03 -10.18 14.67
N ALA A 394 1.09 -9.04 13.96
CA ALA A 394 -0.08 -8.21 13.67
C ALA A 394 -1.11 -8.96 12.81
N LYS A 395 -0.66 -9.75 11.83
CA LYS A 395 -1.54 -10.59 11.01
C LYS A 395 -2.23 -11.68 11.83
N ILE A 396 -1.53 -12.29 12.78
CA ILE A 396 -2.12 -13.27 13.71
C ILE A 396 -3.14 -12.61 14.63
N ASP A 397 -2.89 -11.41 15.13
CA ASP A 397 -3.83 -10.69 16.00
C ASP A 397 -5.08 -10.25 15.23
N ASN A 398 -4.91 -9.83 13.96
CA ASN A 398 -6.01 -9.55 13.06
C ASN A 398 -6.87 -10.81 12.80
N LEU A 399 -6.22 -11.96 12.57
CA LEU A 399 -6.91 -13.24 12.42
C LEU A 399 -7.69 -13.63 13.68
N LYS A 400 -7.10 -13.48 14.88
CA LYS A 400 -7.77 -13.76 16.15
C LYS A 400 -9.00 -12.86 16.35
N SER A 401 -8.88 -11.58 16.01
CA SER A 401 -9.99 -10.61 16.09
C SER A 401 -11.12 -11.00 15.14
N ALA A 402 -10.80 -11.31 13.88
CA ALA A 402 -11.77 -11.76 12.89
C ALA A 402 -12.45 -13.08 13.31
N TYR A 403 -11.67 -14.05 13.81
CA TYR A 403 -12.22 -15.31 14.34
C TYR A 403 -13.19 -15.08 15.51
N SER A 404 -12.86 -14.21 16.45
CA SER A 404 -13.71 -13.90 17.60
C SER A 404 -15.06 -13.31 17.18
N SER A 405 -15.06 -12.45 16.15
CA SER A 405 -16.29 -11.89 15.58
C SER A 405 -17.16 -12.97 14.94
N VAL A 406 -16.57 -13.80 14.08
CA VAL A 406 -17.27 -14.92 13.44
C VAL A 406 -17.80 -15.93 14.44
N TYR A 407 -17.00 -16.28 15.45
CA TYR A 407 -17.42 -17.24 16.48
C TYR A 407 -18.63 -16.75 17.26
N ARG A 408 -18.69 -15.46 17.59
CA ARG A 408 -19.85 -14.84 18.22
C ARG A 408 -21.09 -14.88 17.33
N ASP A 409 -20.95 -14.50 16.06
CA ASP A 409 -22.05 -14.47 15.12
C ASP A 409 -22.63 -15.88 14.89
N LEU A 410 -21.78 -16.88 14.68
CA LEU A 410 -22.22 -18.26 14.42
C LEU A 410 -22.86 -18.95 15.66
N LYS A 411 -22.69 -18.41 16.85
CA LYS A 411 -23.39 -18.87 18.06
C LYS A 411 -24.81 -18.33 18.21
N MET A 412 -25.20 -17.36 17.41
CA MET A 412 -26.58 -16.86 17.47
C MET A 412 -27.55 -17.92 16.98
N PRO A 413 -28.70 -18.12 17.69
CA PRO A 413 -29.65 -19.20 17.39
C PRO A 413 -30.43 -18.98 16.08
N ALA A 414 -30.55 -17.72 15.63
CA ALA A 414 -31.17 -17.35 14.37
C ALA A 414 -30.59 -16.04 13.88
N HIS A 415 -30.57 -15.85 12.57
CA HIS A 415 -30.08 -14.64 11.93
C HIS A 415 -31.21 -13.90 11.22
N THR A 416 -31.36 -12.61 11.54
CA THR A 416 -32.12 -11.71 10.66
C THR A 416 -31.40 -11.53 9.35
N ARG A 417 -32.03 -10.91 8.36
CA ARG A 417 -31.40 -10.61 7.07
C ARG A 417 -30.14 -9.73 7.24
N GLU A 418 -30.19 -8.73 8.12
CA GLU A 418 -29.07 -7.85 8.40
C GLU A 418 -27.94 -8.59 9.12
N GLN A 419 -28.27 -9.42 10.10
CA GLN A 419 -27.31 -10.28 10.78
C GLN A 419 -26.65 -11.28 9.83
N SER A 420 -27.39 -11.86 8.90
CA SER A 420 -26.84 -12.75 7.87
C SER A 420 -25.82 -12.01 6.98
N VAL A 421 -26.12 -10.77 6.57
CA VAL A 421 -25.18 -9.93 5.82
C VAL A 421 -23.92 -9.63 6.64
N GLN A 422 -24.08 -9.30 7.92
CA GLN A 422 -22.95 -9.01 8.80
C GLN A 422 -22.09 -10.27 9.04
N THR A 423 -22.73 -11.42 9.26
CA THR A 423 -22.03 -12.71 9.38
C THR A 423 -21.26 -13.06 8.11
N ALA A 424 -21.84 -12.83 6.93
CA ALA A 424 -21.15 -13.03 5.65
C ALA A 424 -19.90 -12.13 5.52
N LYS A 425 -20.01 -10.85 5.90
CA LYS A 425 -18.88 -9.91 5.91
C LYS A 425 -17.77 -10.39 6.85
N ASN A 426 -18.11 -10.78 8.09
CA ASN A 426 -17.13 -11.21 9.08
C ASN A 426 -16.43 -12.52 8.65
N LEU A 427 -17.17 -13.43 8.01
CA LEU A 427 -16.60 -14.65 7.43
C LEU A 427 -15.65 -14.34 6.26
N PHE A 428 -16.00 -13.38 5.41
CA PHE A 428 -15.14 -12.93 4.34
C PHE A 428 -13.83 -12.32 4.89
N ILE A 429 -13.92 -11.47 5.91
CA ILE A 429 -12.74 -10.87 6.58
C ILE A 429 -11.87 -11.96 7.21
N LEU A 430 -12.47 -12.96 7.86
CA LEU A 430 -11.74 -14.10 8.42
C LEU A 430 -10.97 -14.87 7.34
N ALA A 431 -11.61 -15.10 6.19
CA ALA A 431 -10.98 -15.78 5.07
C ALA A 431 -9.79 -14.97 4.52
N ASP A 432 -9.94 -13.65 4.37
CA ASP A 432 -8.85 -12.77 3.93
C ASP A 432 -7.66 -12.81 4.90
N CYS A 433 -7.91 -12.70 6.21
CA CYS A 433 -6.85 -12.83 7.22
C CYS A 433 -6.13 -14.18 7.17
N ALA A 434 -6.88 -15.27 6.95
CA ALA A 434 -6.31 -16.62 6.86
C ALA A 434 -5.43 -16.79 5.61
N VAL A 435 -5.88 -16.27 4.45
CA VAL A 435 -5.12 -16.31 3.19
C VAL A 435 -3.80 -15.56 3.32
N LYS A 436 -3.77 -14.41 3.97
CA LYS A 436 -2.54 -13.65 4.21
C LYS A 436 -1.46 -14.47 4.92
N ILE A 437 -1.87 -15.22 5.94
CA ILE A 437 -0.94 -16.06 6.69
C ILE A 437 -0.50 -17.25 5.85
N CYS A 438 -1.42 -17.89 5.10
CA CYS A 438 -1.07 -18.97 4.18
C CYS A 438 -0.04 -18.56 3.13
N THR A 439 -0.17 -17.37 2.59
CA THR A 439 0.76 -16.87 1.56
C THR A 439 2.16 -16.70 2.15
N GLU A 440 2.29 -16.19 3.37
CA GLU A 440 3.59 -16.09 4.04
C GLU A 440 4.18 -17.45 4.41
N GLN A 441 3.36 -18.39 4.89
CA GLN A 441 3.84 -19.74 5.22
C GLN A 441 4.34 -20.49 3.97
N LYS A 442 3.68 -20.32 2.82
CA LYS A 442 4.18 -20.86 1.55
C LYS A 442 5.50 -20.24 1.11
N LEU A 443 5.68 -18.95 1.37
CA LEU A 443 6.96 -18.30 1.10
C LEU A 443 8.07 -18.81 2.03
N CYS A 444 7.75 -19.13 3.29
CA CYS A 444 8.68 -19.74 4.23
C CYS A 444 8.99 -21.20 3.85
N GLN A 445 7.99 -22.00 3.49
CA GLN A 445 8.17 -23.43 3.12
C GLN A 445 8.93 -23.63 1.80
N LYS A 446 8.71 -22.79 0.80
CA LYS A 446 9.55 -22.81 -0.43
C LYS A 446 11.02 -22.53 -0.15
N ASN A 447 11.31 -21.81 0.93
CA ASN A 447 12.68 -21.55 1.36
C ASN A 447 13.31 -22.74 2.10
N ASP A 448 12.48 -23.58 2.75
CA ASP A 448 12.94 -24.78 3.48
C ASP A 448 13.05 -26.03 2.56
N GLU A 449 12.21 -26.11 1.51
CA GLU A 449 12.26 -27.22 0.54
C GLU A 449 13.48 -27.19 -0.39
N THR A 450 14.13 -26.04 -0.54
CA THR A 450 15.41 -25.95 -1.25
C THR A 450 16.61 -26.46 -0.43
N GLU A 451 16.43 -26.78 0.84
CA GLU A 451 17.45 -27.38 1.71
C GLU A 451 17.29 -28.91 1.91
N SER A 452 16.22 -29.55 1.41
CA SER A 452 15.98 -30.98 1.61
C SER A 452 15.67 -31.78 0.33
N GLU A 453 16.41 -31.57 -0.74
CA GLU A 453 16.49 -32.61 -1.80
C GLU A 453 17.48 -33.69 -1.39
N THR A 454 17.09 -34.52 -0.44
CA THR A 454 17.49 -35.96 -0.34
C THR A 454 16.64 -36.64 0.71
N SER A 455 15.45 -37.12 0.37
CA SER A 455 14.95 -38.44 0.78
C SER A 455 13.59 -38.71 0.14
N GLU A 456 13.56 -39.76 -0.60
CA GLU A 456 12.38 -40.36 -1.22
C GLU A 456 11.29 -40.68 -0.21
N MET A 457 10.06 -40.23 -0.48
CA MET A 457 8.84 -40.86 0.01
C MET A 457 7.76 -40.93 -1.05
N SER A 458 7.28 -42.12 -1.28
CA SER A 458 6.35 -42.58 -2.29
C SER A 458 4.95 -41.92 -2.21
N PRO A 459 4.22 -41.85 -3.34
CA PRO A 459 2.90 -41.22 -3.43
C PRO A 459 1.81 -42.24 -3.04
N GLY A 460 1.39 -42.24 -1.79
CA GLY A 460 0.38 -43.18 -1.31
C GLY A 460 -0.71 -42.71 -0.36
N GLU A 461 -0.56 -41.54 0.26
CA GLU A 461 -1.44 -41.19 1.38
C GLU A 461 -2.15 -39.82 1.26
N ARG A 462 -2.60 -39.43 0.09
CA ARG A 462 -3.28 -38.13 -0.09
C ARG A 462 -4.77 -38.19 -0.37
N HIS A 463 -5.46 -39.30 -0.16
CA HIS A 463 -6.82 -39.41 -0.70
C HIS A 463 -7.95 -39.81 0.26
N GLU A 464 -7.86 -39.55 1.57
CA GLU A 464 -8.98 -39.98 2.44
C GLU A 464 -9.62 -38.95 3.39
N VAL A 465 -9.40 -37.65 3.25
CA VAL A 465 -10.04 -36.65 4.14
C VAL A 465 -10.98 -35.66 3.45
N ILE A 466 -11.19 -35.75 2.15
CA ILE A 466 -12.06 -34.82 1.40
C ILE A 466 -13.22 -35.55 0.72
N ARG A 467 -13.97 -36.29 1.48
CA ARG A 467 -15.34 -36.71 1.08
C ARG A 467 -16.20 -36.74 2.33
N TYR A 468 -16.81 -35.58 2.64
CA TYR A 468 -18.14 -35.54 3.29
C TYR A 468 -18.69 -34.12 3.21
#